data_98709d649c89e1f33c3740aa447a7436
#
_entry.id   98709d649c89e1f33c3740aa447a7436
#
_cell.length_a   1.000
_cell.length_b   1.000
_cell.length_c   1.000
_cell.angle_alpha   90.00
_cell.angle_beta   90.00
_cell.angle_gamma   90.00
#
_symmetry.space_group_name_H-M   'P 1'
#
loop_
_entity.id
_entity.type
_entity.pdbx_description
1 polymer ?
#
loop_
_entity_poly.entity_id
_entity_poly.type
_entity_poly.pdbx_seq_one_letter_code
_entity_poly.pdbx_strand_id
1 'polypeptide(L)'
;YHSLQQTLTERGILVMKHDFTNDISCYLARLQATIGKLDKNEINTFINLLIEARDQDRQIFIMGNGGSAATASHYCCDFNKGASYGYDKRFKFICLNDNVAGMMAYANDVSYDDVFVEQLKNFYQNGDVVIGISGSGNSKNVLKAIEYANANGGLTIGLTGFDGGKLRQMAKYSVNMNIDDMQISEDLHMMLDHLSMKVITNNMISSELKVAE
;
A
#
# COMPACT_ATOMS: atom_id res chain seq x y z
N TYR A 1 -25.75 -29.49 4.92
CA TYR A 1 -25.20 -30.33 6.00
C TYR A 1 -23.95 -31.01 5.45
N HIS A 2 -22.74 -30.47 5.68
CA HIS A 2 -21.49 -31.15 5.37
C HIS A 2 -21.25 -32.23 6.43
N SER A 3 -21.03 -33.43 6.02
CA SER A 3 -20.70 -34.56 6.90
C SER A 3 -19.32 -34.30 7.52
N LEU A 4 -19.31 -34.19 8.85
CA LEU A 4 -18.08 -34.17 9.64
C LEU A 4 -17.42 -35.53 9.61
N GLN A 5 -16.30 -35.71 8.92
CA GLN A 5 -15.47 -36.91 9.04
C GLN A 5 -14.52 -36.70 10.24
N GLN A 6 -14.68 -37.57 11.24
CA GLN A 6 -13.80 -37.64 12.42
C GLN A 6 -12.64 -38.58 12.12
N THR A 7 -11.43 -38.14 12.21
CA THR A 7 -10.23 -38.96 12.08
C THR A 7 -9.45 -38.93 13.39
N LEU A 8 -9.20 -40.09 14.00
CA LEU A 8 -8.31 -40.23 15.15
C LEU A 8 -6.84 -40.25 14.67
N THR A 9 -5.98 -39.39 15.24
CA THR A 9 -4.54 -39.50 15.03
C THR A 9 -3.94 -40.55 15.96
N GLU A 10 -2.74 -41.04 15.67
CA GLU A 10 -1.98 -41.99 16.52
C GLU A 10 -1.77 -41.52 17.98
N ARG A 11 -2.02 -40.25 18.28
CA ARG A 11 -1.96 -39.67 19.63
C ARG A 11 -3.32 -39.48 20.30
N GLY A 12 -4.40 -40.03 19.74
CA GLY A 12 -5.74 -39.95 20.35
C GLY A 12 -6.39 -38.57 20.30
N ILE A 13 -5.87 -37.63 19.51
CA ILE A 13 -6.45 -36.30 19.35
C ILE A 13 -7.50 -36.36 18.24
N LEU A 14 -8.74 -36.01 18.56
CA LEU A 14 -9.83 -35.90 17.59
C LEU A 14 -9.59 -34.67 16.71
N VAL A 15 -9.19 -34.87 15.46
CA VAL A 15 -9.04 -33.75 14.50
C VAL A 15 -10.29 -33.71 13.63
N MET A 16 -11.09 -32.67 13.75
CA MET A 16 -12.17 -32.36 12.82
C MET A 16 -11.55 -31.78 11.54
N LYS A 17 -11.58 -32.56 10.47
CA LYS A 17 -11.03 -32.18 9.17
C LYS A 17 -12.16 -31.65 8.29
N HIS A 18 -12.13 -30.33 8.04
CA HIS A 18 -12.94 -29.71 7.00
C HIS A 18 -12.14 -29.68 5.70
N ASP A 19 -12.78 -29.91 4.58
CA ASP A 19 -12.19 -29.76 3.26
C ASP A 19 -12.57 -28.38 2.69
N PHE A 20 -11.61 -27.47 2.60
CA PHE A 20 -11.76 -26.13 2.05
C PHE A 20 -11.12 -25.99 0.66
N THR A 21 -10.73 -27.08 0.01
CA THR A 21 -10.00 -27.07 -1.26
C THR A 21 -10.75 -26.27 -2.34
N ASN A 22 -12.08 -26.40 -2.38
CA ASN A 22 -12.90 -25.67 -3.34
C ASN A 22 -12.91 -24.16 -3.06
N ASP A 23 -13.05 -23.74 -1.79
CA ASP A 23 -13.06 -22.32 -1.39
C ASP A 23 -11.69 -21.69 -1.67
N ILE A 24 -10.60 -22.40 -1.38
CA ILE A 24 -9.23 -21.99 -1.72
C ILE A 24 -9.10 -21.79 -3.23
N SER A 25 -9.56 -22.75 -4.03
CA SER A 25 -9.49 -22.68 -5.49
C SER A 25 -10.29 -21.49 -6.04
N CYS A 26 -11.47 -21.22 -5.50
CA CYS A 26 -12.30 -20.08 -5.87
C CYS A 26 -11.61 -18.74 -5.56
N TYR A 27 -10.99 -18.60 -4.38
CA TYR A 27 -10.25 -17.40 -4.01
C TYR A 27 -9.07 -17.13 -4.97
N LEU A 28 -8.25 -18.15 -5.21
CA LEU A 28 -7.09 -18.05 -6.12
C LEU A 28 -7.50 -17.74 -7.56
N ALA A 29 -8.59 -18.32 -8.05
CA ALA A 29 -9.11 -18.03 -9.38
C ALA A 29 -9.59 -16.57 -9.50
N ARG A 30 -10.28 -16.04 -8.49
CA ARG A 30 -10.71 -14.63 -8.44
C ARG A 30 -9.51 -13.68 -8.40
N LEU A 31 -8.51 -13.97 -7.58
CA LEU A 31 -7.26 -13.19 -7.50
C LEU A 31 -6.56 -13.15 -8.86
N GLN A 32 -6.36 -14.32 -9.49
CA GLN A 32 -5.73 -14.41 -10.82
C GLN A 32 -6.50 -13.65 -11.89
N ALA A 33 -7.84 -13.76 -11.89
CA ALA A 33 -8.69 -13.01 -12.84
C ALA A 33 -8.59 -11.49 -12.65
N THR A 34 -8.45 -11.03 -11.40
CA THR A 34 -8.30 -9.61 -11.08
C THR A 34 -6.93 -9.09 -11.51
N ILE A 35 -5.86 -9.84 -11.28
CA ILE A 35 -4.51 -9.51 -11.77
C ILE A 35 -4.52 -9.29 -13.29
N GLY A 36 -5.22 -10.14 -14.04
CA GLY A 36 -5.31 -10.02 -15.49
C GLY A 36 -6.03 -8.77 -16.01
N LYS A 37 -6.80 -8.10 -15.14
CA LYS A 37 -7.58 -6.87 -15.47
C LYS A 37 -6.93 -5.58 -14.98
N LEU A 38 -5.81 -5.65 -14.24
CA LEU A 38 -5.14 -4.45 -13.74
C LEU A 38 -4.69 -3.54 -14.90
N ASP A 39 -4.90 -2.25 -14.75
CA ASP A 39 -4.43 -1.26 -15.74
C ASP A 39 -2.92 -1.06 -15.59
N LYS A 40 -2.18 -1.61 -16.55
CA LYS A 40 -0.73 -1.51 -16.59
C LYS A 40 -0.24 -0.07 -16.79
N ASN A 41 -1.05 0.83 -17.36
CA ASN A 41 -0.68 2.23 -17.53
C ASN A 41 -0.79 3.00 -16.21
N GLU A 42 -1.83 2.73 -15.39
CA GLU A 42 -1.90 3.25 -14.02
C GLU A 42 -0.69 2.81 -13.20
N ILE A 43 -0.33 1.52 -13.27
CA ILE A 43 0.85 0.95 -12.57
C ILE A 43 2.17 1.57 -13.09
N ASN A 44 2.32 1.68 -14.40
CA ASN A 44 3.51 2.30 -15.00
C ASN A 44 3.64 3.77 -14.58
N THR A 45 2.56 4.52 -14.57
CA THR A 45 2.55 5.91 -14.09
C THR A 45 2.93 5.98 -12.63
N PHE A 46 2.37 5.13 -11.78
CA PHE A 46 2.73 5.04 -10.36
C PHE A 46 4.23 4.82 -10.15
N ILE A 47 4.82 3.84 -10.85
CA ILE A 47 6.26 3.55 -10.76
C ILE A 47 7.10 4.77 -11.17
N ASN A 48 6.74 5.43 -12.28
CA ASN A 48 7.47 6.60 -12.75
C ASN A 48 7.39 7.77 -11.77
N LEU A 49 6.24 7.98 -11.10
CA LEU A 49 6.09 9.01 -10.07
C LEU A 49 6.96 8.76 -8.85
N LEU A 50 7.14 7.49 -8.45
CA LEU A 50 8.08 7.13 -7.37
C LEU A 50 9.53 7.42 -7.77
N ILE A 51 9.91 7.09 -9.00
CA ILE A 51 11.25 7.36 -9.55
C ILE A 51 11.50 8.88 -9.58
N GLU A 52 10.54 9.65 -10.09
CA GLU A 52 10.63 11.11 -10.15
C GLU A 52 10.77 11.73 -8.76
N ALA A 53 10.01 11.25 -7.78
CA ALA A 53 10.13 11.71 -6.39
C ALA A 53 11.53 11.45 -5.82
N ARG A 54 12.10 10.25 -6.05
CA ARG A 54 13.48 9.93 -5.68
C ARG A 54 14.47 10.86 -6.37
N ASP A 55 14.31 11.08 -7.67
CA ASP A 55 15.24 11.87 -8.47
C ASP A 55 15.23 13.36 -8.12
N GLN A 56 14.08 13.86 -7.67
CA GLN A 56 13.89 15.21 -7.14
C GLN A 56 14.15 15.34 -5.64
N ASP A 57 14.63 14.27 -4.98
CA ASP A 57 14.92 14.24 -3.53
C ASP A 57 13.70 14.52 -2.63
N ARG A 58 12.48 14.17 -3.09
CA ARG A 58 11.22 14.41 -2.39
C ARG A 58 10.94 13.34 -1.33
N GLN A 59 10.25 13.74 -0.26
CA GLN A 59 9.69 12.80 0.69
C GLN A 59 8.43 12.15 0.12
N ILE A 60 8.21 10.88 0.48
CA ILE A 60 7.04 10.11 0.09
C ILE A 60 6.34 9.65 1.38
N PHE A 61 5.29 10.35 1.75
CA PHE A 61 4.45 9.97 2.90
C PHE A 61 3.45 8.92 2.46
N ILE A 62 3.28 7.89 3.29
CA ILE A 62 2.34 6.80 3.00
C ILE A 62 1.54 6.44 4.25
N MET A 63 0.25 6.11 4.07
CA MET A 63 -0.66 5.79 5.17
C MET A 63 -1.82 4.92 4.72
N GLY A 64 -2.42 4.23 5.70
CA GLY A 64 -3.63 3.43 5.55
C GLY A 64 -4.17 2.98 6.91
N ASN A 65 -5.23 2.20 6.92
CA ASN A 65 -5.81 1.64 8.14
C ASN A 65 -5.76 0.10 8.09
N GLY A 66 -5.61 -0.57 9.24
CA GLY A 66 -5.64 -2.04 9.31
C GLY A 66 -4.61 -2.72 8.42
N GLY A 67 -5.04 -3.59 7.50
CA GLY A 67 -4.17 -4.23 6.50
C GLY A 67 -3.46 -3.23 5.62
N SER A 68 -4.14 -2.14 5.20
CA SER A 68 -3.52 -1.05 4.45
C SER A 68 -2.43 -0.32 5.25
N ALA A 69 -2.50 -0.26 6.59
CA ALA A 69 -1.42 0.27 7.43
C ALA A 69 -0.18 -0.64 7.40
N ALA A 70 -0.40 -1.96 7.47
CA ALA A 70 0.69 -2.93 7.35
C ALA A 70 1.38 -2.83 5.99
N THR A 71 0.60 -2.70 4.91
CA THR A 71 1.12 -2.45 3.56
C THR A 71 1.92 -1.14 3.48
N ALA A 72 1.43 -0.05 4.08
CA ALA A 72 2.15 1.24 4.11
C ALA A 72 3.52 1.13 4.81
N SER A 73 3.59 0.45 5.95
CA SER A 73 4.85 0.18 6.65
C SER A 73 5.79 -0.71 5.83
N HIS A 74 5.24 -1.70 5.10
CA HIS A 74 6.02 -2.57 4.22
C HIS A 74 6.66 -1.81 3.07
N TYR A 75 5.93 -0.89 2.40
CA TYR A 75 6.50 0.02 1.40
C TYR A 75 7.74 0.76 1.92
N CYS A 76 7.68 1.27 3.16
CA CYS A 76 8.84 1.95 3.76
C CYS A 76 10.04 1.01 3.92
N CYS A 77 9.82 -0.24 4.33
CA CYS A 77 10.87 -1.25 4.41
C CYS A 77 11.49 -1.52 3.03
N ASP A 78 10.66 -1.80 2.05
CA ASP A 78 11.11 -2.21 0.71
C ASP A 78 11.82 -1.09 -0.04
N PHE A 79 11.30 0.12 0.01
CA PHE A 79 11.91 1.24 -0.71
C PHE A 79 13.10 1.85 0.03
N ASN A 80 13.02 2.07 1.37
CA ASN A 80 14.11 2.67 2.11
C ASN A 80 15.31 1.74 2.27
N LYS A 81 15.08 0.42 2.33
CA LYS A 81 16.14 -0.59 2.42
C LYS A 81 16.37 -1.32 1.09
N GLY A 82 15.31 -1.92 0.53
CA GLY A 82 15.44 -2.82 -0.62
C GLY A 82 15.87 -2.11 -1.91
N ALA A 83 15.29 -0.94 -2.19
CA ALA A 83 15.59 -0.14 -3.38
C ALA A 83 16.59 1.00 -3.14
N SER A 84 17.11 1.17 -1.90
CA SER A 84 17.98 2.31 -1.55
C SER A 84 19.32 1.90 -0.96
N TYR A 85 19.45 0.70 -0.38
CA TYR A 85 20.71 0.29 0.25
C TYR A 85 21.83 0.15 -0.79
N GLY A 86 22.97 0.81 -0.53
CA GLY A 86 24.14 0.79 -1.42
C GLY A 86 24.10 1.83 -2.56
N TYR A 87 23.08 2.69 -2.61
CA TYR A 87 22.97 3.77 -3.61
C TYR A 87 23.05 5.15 -2.96
N ASP A 88 23.65 6.10 -3.65
CA ASP A 88 23.75 7.50 -3.20
C ASP A 88 22.37 8.17 -3.21
N LYS A 89 21.60 7.98 -4.27
CA LYS A 89 20.21 8.44 -4.37
C LYS A 89 19.27 7.41 -3.74
N ARG A 90 18.52 7.84 -2.73
CA ARG A 90 17.65 6.99 -1.95
C ARG A 90 16.20 7.43 -2.02
N PHE A 91 15.30 6.48 -1.92
CA PHE A 91 13.89 6.77 -1.62
C PHE A 91 13.76 7.28 -0.18
N LYS A 92 12.84 8.22 0.03
CA LYS A 92 12.58 8.83 1.35
C LYS A 92 11.13 8.56 1.77
N PHE A 93 10.80 7.28 1.96
CA PHE A 93 9.47 6.89 2.42
C PHE A 93 9.31 7.14 3.93
N ILE A 94 8.17 7.70 4.32
CA ILE A 94 7.76 7.94 5.70
C ILE A 94 6.37 7.36 5.89
N CYS A 95 6.24 6.29 6.70
CA CYS A 95 4.96 5.73 7.05
C CYS A 95 4.35 6.50 8.24
N LEU A 96 3.19 7.12 8.03
CA LEU A 96 2.49 7.85 9.09
C LEU A 96 1.85 6.91 10.12
N ASN A 97 1.83 5.61 9.87
CA ASN A 97 1.35 4.59 10.82
C ASN A 97 2.41 4.14 11.83
N ASP A 98 3.71 4.36 11.56
CA ASP A 98 4.78 3.79 12.38
C ASP A 98 5.01 4.55 13.70
N ASN A 99 4.57 5.80 13.79
CA ASN A 99 4.56 6.54 15.05
C ASN A 99 3.28 6.22 15.86
N VAL A 100 3.22 5.04 16.43
CA VAL A 100 2.06 4.55 17.18
C VAL A 100 1.66 5.49 18.33
N ALA A 101 2.64 6.01 19.09
CA ALA A 101 2.39 6.93 20.19
C ALA A 101 1.74 8.23 19.70
N GLY A 102 2.24 8.81 18.59
CA GLY A 102 1.67 9.99 17.96
C GLY A 102 0.23 9.75 17.47
N MET A 103 -0.01 8.65 16.79
CA MET A 103 -1.35 8.26 16.34
C MET A 103 -2.35 8.14 17.51
N MET A 104 -1.93 7.47 18.59
CA MET A 104 -2.78 7.30 19.78
C MET A 104 -3.08 8.63 20.45
N ALA A 105 -2.10 9.54 20.56
CA ALA A 105 -2.28 10.86 21.14
C ALA A 105 -3.28 11.68 20.30
N TYR A 106 -3.09 11.78 19.00
CA TYR A 106 -4.03 12.49 18.13
C TYR A 106 -5.44 11.87 18.15
N ALA A 107 -5.52 10.53 18.14
CA ALA A 107 -6.83 9.86 18.23
C ALA A 107 -7.57 10.13 19.54
N ASN A 108 -6.85 10.21 20.67
CA ASN A 108 -7.41 10.47 21.98
C ASN A 108 -7.77 11.94 22.21
N ASP A 109 -6.88 12.85 21.83
CA ASP A 109 -6.97 14.26 22.22
C ASP A 109 -7.65 15.14 21.15
N VAL A 110 -7.67 14.69 19.88
CA VAL A 110 -8.24 15.44 18.76
C VAL A 110 -9.32 14.62 18.06
N SER A 111 -8.94 13.71 17.16
CA SER A 111 -9.85 12.85 16.42
C SER A 111 -9.09 11.75 15.68
N TYR A 112 -9.68 10.56 15.56
CA TYR A 112 -9.13 9.53 14.67
C TYR A 112 -9.08 9.98 13.21
N ASP A 113 -9.98 10.86 12.80
CA ASP A 113 -10.00 11.40 11.44
C ASP A 113 -8.79 12.31 11.15
N ASP A 114 -8.08 12.77 12.18
CA ASP A 114 -6.95 13.72 12.06
C ASP A 114 -5.56 13.10 12.26
N VAL A 115 -5.50 11.81 12.62
CA VAL A 115 -4.23 11.12 12.97
C VAL A 115 -3.15 11.20 11.90
N PHE A 116 -3.48 11.27 10.62
CA PHE A 116 -2.51 11.36 9.53
C PHE A 116 -2.23 12.81 9.13
N VAL A 117 -3.26 13.63 8.97
CA VAL A 117 -3.08 15.01 8.52
C VAL A 117 -2.28 15.83 9.52
N GLU A 118 -2.47 15.64 10.83
CA GLU A 118 -1.70 16.36 11.84
C GLU A 118 -0.22 15.95 11.87
N GLN A 119 0.10 14.68 11.67
CA GLN A 119 1.48 14.24 11.51
C GLN A 119 2.10 14.78 10.20
N LEU A 120 1.32 14.78 9.12
CA LEU A 120 1.76 15.27 7.82
C LEU A 120 2.17 16.77 7.89
N LYS A 121 1.37 17.60 8.58
CA LYS A 121 1.67 19.05 8.75
C LYS A 121 3.05 19.34 9.36
N ASN A 122 3.61 18.40 10.15
CA ASN A 122 4.90 18.61 10.81
C ASN A 122 6.09 18.50 9.84
N PHE A 123 5.97 17.71 8.77
CA PHE A 123 7.12 17.32 7.95
C PHE A 123 6.96 17.64 6.47
N TYR A 124 5.72 17.80 6.01
CA TYR A 124 5.38 18.00 4.61
C TYR A 124 5.96 19.29 4.03
N GLN A 125 6.51 19.19 2.83
CA GLN A 125 6.97 20.31 2.02
C GLN A 125 6.27 20.29 0.65
N ASN A 126 6.14 21.48 0.04
CA ASN A 126 5.54 21.61 -1.29
C ASN A 126 6.30 20.74 -2.30
N GLY A 127 5.57 19.93 -3.05
CA GLY A 127 6.11 18.99 -4.04
C GLY A 127 6.38 17.58 -3.50
N ASP A 128 6.23 17.35 -2.20
CA ASP A 128 6.30 16.00 -1.65
C ASP A 128 5.15 15.12 -2.16
N VAL A 129 5.36 13.81 -2.11
CA VAL A 129 4.38 12.81 -2.52
C VAL A 129 3.61 12.31 -1.30
N VAL A 130 2.30 12.16 -1.43
CA VAL A 130 1.43 11.62 -0.38
C VAL A 130 0.59 10.48 -0.94
N ILE A 131 0.81 9.25 -0.43
CA ILE A 131 0.15 8.03 -0.88
C ILE A 131 -0.88 7.60 0.18
N GLY A 132 -2.14 7.57 -0.19
CA GLY A 132 -3.20 7.02 0.64
C GLY A 132 -3.61 5.62 0.18
N ILE A 133 -3.62 4.65 1.09
CA ILE A 133 -4.10 3.29 0.84
C ILE A 133 -5.45 3.12 1.53
N SER A 134 -6.49 2.84 0.77
CA SER A 134 -7.83 2.57 1.29
C SER A 134 -8.60 1.66 0.34
N GLY A 135 -8.84 0.40 0.74
CA GLY A 135 -9.61 -0.54 -0.07
C GLY A 135 -10.96 0.03 -0.51
N SER A 136 -11.74 0.60 0.39
CA SER A 136 -13.02 1.27 0.07
C SER A 136 -12.87 2.64 -0.60
N GLY A 137 -11.69 3.26 -0.54
CA GLY A 137 -11.47 4.64 -0.98
C GLY A 137 -12.20 5.72 -0.15
N ASN A 138 -12.72 5.39 1.04
CA ASN A 138 -13.58 6.29 1.83
C ASN A 138 -13.11 6.53 3.27
N SER A 139 -11.91 6.12 3.64
CA SER A 139 -11.35 6.33 4.99
C SER A 139 -11.11 7.81 5.25
N LYS A 140 -11.85 8.43 6.17
CA LYS A 140 -11.85 9.87 6.41
C LYS A 140 -10.46 10.44 6.76
N ASN A 141 -9.69 9.74 7.61
CA ASN A 141 -8.35 10.14 7.99
C ASN A 141 -7.40 10.18 6.77
N VAL A 142 -7.50 9.20 5.85
CA VAL A 142 -6.74 9.19 4.60
C VAL A 142 -7.19 10.35 3.70
N LEU A 143 -8.50 10.55 3.53
CA LEU A 143 -9.04 11.63 2.70
C LEU A 143 -8.61 13.02 3.18
N LYS A 144 -8.62 13.30 4.50
CA LYS A 144 -8.13 14.57 5.07
C LYS A 144 -6.66 14.83 4.75
N ALA A 145 -5.81 13.82 4.83
CA ALA A 145 -4.38 13.96 4.50
C ALA A 145 -4.17 14.23 3.00
N ILE A 146 -4.91 13.55 2.13
CA ILE A 146 -4.88 13.78 0.68
C ILE A 146 -5.38 15.19 0.34
N GLU A 147 -6.48 15.65 0.96
CA GLU A 147 -7.01 17.00 0.78
C GLU A 147 -5.98 18.07 1.17
N TYR A 148 -5.35 17.91 2.35
CA TYR A 148 -4.29 18.79 2.80
C TYR A 148 -3.12 18.86 1.82
N ALA A 149 -2.63 17.71 1.35
CA ALA A 149 -1.52 17.65 0.41
C ALA A 149 -1.88 18.32 -0.93
N ASN A 150 -3.10 18.10 -1.45
CA ASN A 150 -3.59 18.75 -2.66
C ASN A 150 -3.62 20.28 -2.52
N ALA A 151 -4.11 20.78 -1.38
CA ALA A 151 -4.19 22.22 -1.11
C ALA A 151 -2.81 22.90 -0.96
N ASN A 152 -1.77 22.12 -0.63
CA ASN A 152 -0.42 22.60 -0.41
C ASN A 152 0.58 22.20 -1.52
N GLY A 153 0.10 21.88 -2.72
CA GLY A 153 0.93 21.65 -3.90
C GLY A 153 1.57 20.26 -3.98
N GLY A 154 1.12 19.30 -3.18
CA GLY A 154 1.62 17.92 -3.16
C GLY A 154 1.21 17.12 -4.39
N LEU A 155 1.98 16.08 -4.66
CA LEU A 155 1.62 15.01 -5.57
C LEU A 155 0.89 13.92 -4.78
N THR A 156 -0.39 13.72 -5.04
CA THR A 156 -1.20 12.75 -4.28
C THR A 156 -1.52 11.51 -5.12
N ILE A 157 -1.42 10.34 -4.47
CA ILE A 157 -1.66 9.04 -5.09
C ILE A 157 -2.64 8.24 -4.22
N GLY A 158 -3.68 7.68 -4.83
CA GLY A 158 -4.63 6.77 -4.19
C GLY A 158 -4.41 5.32 -4.62
N LEU A 159 -4.23 4.41 -3.66
CA LEU A 159 -4.29 2.97 -3.91
C LEU A 159 -5.62 2.46 -3.37
N THR A 160 -6.47 1.94 -4.25
CA THR A 160 -7.88 1.66 -3.93
C THR A 160 -8.35 0.32 -4.44
N GLY A 161 -9.42 -0.21 -3.84
CA GLY A 161 -10.23 -1.33 -4.34
C GLY A 161 -11.63 -0.85 -4.74
N PHE A 162 -12.57 -1.77 -4.84
CA PHE A 162 -13.97 -1.49 -5.21
C PHE A 162 -14.05 -0.57 -6.44
N ASP A 163 -14.88 0.47 -6.39
CA ASP A 163 -14.98 1.51 -7.42
C ASP A 163 -13.94 2.65 -7.25
N GLY A 164 -13.13 2.57 -6.18
CA GLY A 164 -12.11 3.57 -5.84
C GLY A 164 -12.58 4.65 -4.87
N GLY A 165 -13.88 4.77 -4.64
CA GLY A 165 -14.49 5.73 -3.72
C GLY A 165 -14.05 7.18 -3.94
N LYS A 166 -14.10 7.98 -2.88
CA LYS A 166 -13.68 9.39 -2.91
C LYS A 166 -12.17 9.56 -3.13
N LEU A 167 -11.36 8.63 -2.64
CA LEU A 167 -9.91 8.71 -2.76
C LEU A 167 -9.46 8.73 -4.21
N ARG A 168 -10.04 7.87 -5.06
CA ARG A 168 -9.76 7.85 -6.51
C ARG A 168 -10.10 9.16 -7.19
N GLN A 169 -11.15 9.85 -6.74
CA GLN A 169 -11.58 11.12 -7.31
C GLN A 169 -10.74 12.32 -6.84
N MET A 170 -10.24 12.27 -5.61
CA MET A 170 -9.51 13.35 -4.97
C MET A 170 -8.01 13.33 -5.27
N ALA A 171 -7.41 12.14 -5.34
CA ALA A 171 -6.00 11.99 -5.63
C ALA A 171 -5.69 12.42 -7.07
N LYS A 172 -4.53 13.05 -7.29
CA LYS A 172 -4.07 13.44 -8.64
C LYS A 172 -3.82 12.24 -9.54
N TYR A 173 -3.38 11.12 -8.93
CA TYR A 173 -3.19 9.82 -9.59
C TYR A 173 -3.78 8.71 -8.73
N SER A 174 -4.14 7.61 -9.36
CA SER A 174 -4.63 6.45 -8.63
C SER A 174 -4.29 5.15 -9.35
N VAL A 175 -4.13 4.09 -8.54
CA VAL A 175 -4.16 2.71 -9.02
C VAL A 175 -5.34 2.03 -8.35
N ASN A 176 -6.30 1.58 -9.14
CA ASN A 176 -7.51 0.94 -8.63
C ASN A 176 -7.52 -0.55 -8.97
N MET A 177 -7.64 -1.40 -7.95
CA MET A 177 -7.73 -2.85 -8.11
C MET A 177 -9.06 -3.30 -8.69
N ASN A 178 -10.09 -2.44 -8.65
CA ASN A 178 -11.42 -2.62 -9.24
C ASN A 178 -12.04 -3.99 -8.97
N ILE A 179 -12.03 -4.39 -7.70
CA ILE A 179 -12.60 -5.64 -7.20
C ILE A 179 -13.42 -5.36 -5.94
N ASP A 180 -14.65 -5.83 -5.90
CA ASP A 180 -15.52 -5.79 -4.72
C ASP A 180 -15.18 -6.93 -3.75
N ASP A 181 -13.98 -6.84 -3.17
CA ASP A 181 -13.43 -7.78 -2.19
C ASP A 181 -12.26 -7.13 -1.46
N MET A 182 -12.40 -6.96 -0.14
CA MET A 182 -11.39 -6.25 0.65
C MET A 182 -10.06 -7.02 0.70
N GLN A 183 -10.12 -8.34 0.91
CA GLN A 183 -8.93 -9.18 1.05
C GLN A 183 -8.13 -9.21 -0.26
N ILE A 184 -8.81 -9.43 -1.38
CA ILE A 184 -8.15 -9.40 -2.69
C ILE A 184 -7.59 -8.00 -3.00
N SER A 185 -8.28 -6.92 -2.61
CA SER A 185 -7.75 -5.55 -2.76
C SER A 185 -6.46 -5.36 -1.96
N GLU A 186 -6.40 -5.82 -0.72
CA GLU A 186 -5.21 -5.74 0.15
C GLU A 186 -4.07 -6.61 -0.37
N ASP A 187 -4.33 -7.83 -0.83
CA ASP A 187 -3.34 -8.69 -1.49
C ASP A 187 -2.70 -7.99 -2.70
N LEU A 188 -3.53 -7.35 -3.52
CA LEU A 188 -3.05 -6.64 -4.72
C LEU A 188 -2.30 -5.34 -4.39
N HIS A 189 -2.65 -4.63 -3.30
CA HIS A 189 -1.87 -3.48 -2.84
C HIS A 189 -0.47 -3.91 -2.40
N MET A 190 -0.33 -5.03 -1.69
CA MET A 190 0.96 -5.60 -1.31
C MET A 190 1.73 -6.12 -2.54
N MET A 191 1.04 -6.78 -3.48
CA MET A 191 1.64 -7.21 -4.74
C MET A 191 2.18 -6.02 -5.54
N LEU A 192 1.47 -4.88 -5.56
CA LEU A 192 1.90 -3.65 -6.25
C LEU A 192 3.19 -3.10 -5.64
N ASP A 193 3.38 -3.17 -4.32
CA ASP A 193 4.63 -2.83 -3.64
C ASP A 193 5.80 -3.64 -4.21
N HIS A 194 5.73 -4.96 -4.06
CA HIS A 194 6.79 -5.87 -4.51
C HIS A 194 7.07 -5.76 -6.02
N LEU A 195 6.02 -5.63 -6.83
CA LEU A 195 6.13 -5.44 -8.28
C LEU A 195 6.88 -4.15 -8.60
N SER A 196 6.51 -3.04 -7.96
CA SER A 196 7.11 -1.73 -8.19
C SER A 196 8.57 -1.71 -7.78
N MET A 197 8.90 -2.20 -6.58
CA MET A 197 10.27 -2.35 -6.13
C MET A 197 11.09 -3.23 -7.09
N LYS A 198 10.55 -4.37 -7.53
CA LYS A 198 11.25 -5.29 -8.44
C LYS A 198 11.51 -4.67 -9.80
N VAL A 199 10.54 -3.95 -10.37
CA VAL A 199 10.70 -3.26 -11.66
C VAL A 199 11.76 -2.17 -11.54
N ILE A 200 11.72 -1.36 -10.49
CA ILE A 200 12.68 -0.28 -10.25
C ILE A 200 14.09 -0.86 -10.08
N THR A 201 14.27 -1.84 -9.19
CA THR A 201 15.58 -2.43 -8.93
C THR A 201 16.19 -3.11 -10.16
N ASN A 202 15.38 -3.76 -11.00
CA ASN A 202 15.88 -4.40 -12.20
C ASN A 202 16.32 -3.42 -13.30
N ASN A 203 15.69 -2.22 -13.37
CA ASN A 203 15.89 -1.31 -14.48
C ASN A 203 16.79 -0.10 -14.16
N MET A 204 16.69 0.43 -12.92
CA MET A 204 17.45 1.63 -12.56
C MET A 204 18.80 1.30 -11.92
N ILE A 205 18.83 0.29 -11.08
CA ILE A 205 20.01 -0.11 -10.31
C ILE A 205 21.13 -0.65 -11.22
N SER A 206 20.78 -1.34 -12.29
CA SER A 206 21.76 -1.83 -13.28
C SER A 206 22.47 -0.71 -14.05
N SER A 207 21.95 0.51 -14.07
CA SER A 207 22.60 1.67 -14.70
C SER A 207 23.54 2.45 -13.75
N GLU A 208 23.30 2.41 -12.45
CA GLU A 208 24.10 3.14 -11.45
C GLU A 208 25.29 2.31 -10.93
N LEU A 209 25.19 0.98 -10.86
CA LEU A 209 26.31 0.08 -10.48
C LEU A 209 27.52 0.13 -11.46
N LYS A 210 27.38 0.69 -12.65
CA LYS A 210 28.48 0.83 -13.61
C LYS A 210 29.45 1.98 -13.29
N VAL A 211 29.23 2.73 -12.24
CA VAL A 211 30.05 3.89 -11.85
C VAL A 211 30.97 3.57 -10.64
N ALA A 212 30.82 2.39 -10.03
CA ALA A 212 31.56 2.00 -8.81
C ALA A 212 32.67 0.95 -9.05
N GLU A 213 33.07 0.69 -10.30
CA GLU A 213 34.33 0.03 -10.70
C GLU A 213 35.31 1.09 -11.25
#